data_5203052d778caad25117f799a7e924cf
#
_entry.id   5203052d778caad25117f799a7e924cf
#
_cell.length_a   1.000
_cell.length_b   1.000
_cell.length_c   1.000
_cell.angle_alpha   90.00
_cell.angle_beta   90.00
_cell.angle_gamma   90.00
#
_symmetry.space_group_name_H-M   'P 1'
#
loop_
_entity.id
_entity.type
_entity.pdbx_description
1 polymer ?
#
loop_
_entity_poly.entity_id
_entity_poly.type
_entity_poly.pdbx_seq_one_letter_code
_entity_poly.pdbx_strand_id
1 'polypeptide(L)'
;KRAVAFYNPTDAELSMNVDFLDLDLGGSVKVRDLFEKKDVGVYEGCYEVKVPAHGTRIYKLDAEKRYERRVYEAETAWLDAYQELLNNQTAETGIYEEADYCSGGAKAGWLGRSEKNNLEWRNVCSKDGGEYTLNLTYITGETRKVNIVVNGEEIQSLSLNSGGWNIPKTATLTINLHKGVNTIMLCNSNAWM
;
A
#
# COMPACT_ATOMS: atom_id res chain seq x y z
N LYS A 1 12.61 -10.36 -5.25
CA LYS A 1 12.79 -9.46 -6.40
C LYS A 1 11.80 -8.32 -6.30
N ARG A 2 12.22 -7.11 -6.68
CA ARG A 2 11.41 -5.90 -6.83
C ARG A 2 11.74 -5.24 -8.15
N ALA A 3 10.85 -4.39 -8.65
CA ALA A 3 11.16 -3.41 -9.67
C ALA A 3 11.01 -2.01 -9.06
N VAL A 4 11.87 -1.10 -9.47
CA VAL A 4 11.83 0.31 -9.09
C VAL A 4 11.89 1.15 -10.35
N ALA A 5 11.05 2.18 -10.41
CA ALA A 5 11.08 3.20 -11.44
C ALA A 5 11.45 4.54 -10.82
N PHE A 6 12.40 5.23 -11.44
CA PHE A 6 12.78 6.60 -11.11
C PHE A 6 12.26 7.49 -12.23
N TYR A 7 11.42 8.44 -11.90
CA TYR A 7 10.89 9.42 -12.84
C TYR A 7 11.30 10.83 -12.43
N ASN A 8 11.92 11.54 -13.35
CA ASN A 8 12.33 12.92 -13.15
C ASN A 8 11.40 13.86 -13.94
N PRO A 9 10.50 14.60 -13.28
CA PRO A 9 9.59 15.54 -13.95
C PRO A 9 10.22 16.92 -14.24
N THR A 10 11.46 17.15 -13.86
CA THR A 10 12.11 18.46 -13.94
C THR A 10 12.90 18.66 -15.23
N ASP A 11 13.27 19.91 -15.53
CA ASP A 11 14.04 20.32 -16.70
C ASP A 11 15.57 20.08 -16.57
N ALA A 12 16.03 19.54 -15.44
CA ALA A 12 17.43 19.25 -15.18
C ALA A 12 17.65 17.79 -14.82
N GLU A 13 18.86 17.26 -15.05
CA GLU A 13 19.26 15.94 -14.56
C GLU A 13 19.23 15.92 -13.04
N LEU A 14 18.63 14.89 -12.45
CA LEU A 14 18.58 14.65 -11.01
C LEU A 14 19.30 13.38 -10.61
N SER A 15 20.05 13.45 -9.49
CA SER A 15 20.49 12.25 -8.77
C SER A 15 19.35 11.79 -7.86
N MET A 16 18.91 10.56 -8.03
CA MET A 16 17.83 9.95 -7.27
C MET A 16 18.33 8.66 -6.63
N ASN A 17 17.85 8.36 -5.44
CA ASN A 17 18.22 7.14 -4.74
C ASN A 17 17.00 6.35 -4.27
N VAL A 18 17.23 5.09 -3.93
CA VAL A 18 16.28 4.24 -3.22
C VAL A 18 17.01 3.48 -2.12
N ASP A 19 16.49 3.57 -0.90
CA ASP A 19 16.91 2.71 0.20
C ASP A 19 16.30 1.31 0.01
N PHE A 20 17.13 0.28 0.14
CA PHE A 20 16.65 -1.08 -0.04
C PHE A 20 15.71 -1.53 1.09
N LEU A 21 15.83 -0.96 2.28
CA LEU A 21 14.91 -1.24 3.39
C LEU A 21 13.49 -0.75 3.09
N ASP A 22 13.34 0.37 2.37
CA ASP A 22 12.02 0.87 1.94
C ASP A 22 11.31 -0.09 0.99
N LEU A 23 12.08 -0.97 0.35
CA LEU A 23 11.58 -2.01 -0.55
C LEU A 23 11.53 -3.40 0.08
N ASP A 24 11.69 -3.50 1.40
CA ASP A 24 11.79 -4.76 2.16
C ASP A 24 12.95 -5.65 1.70
N LEU A 25 14.02 -5.06 1.21
CA LEU A 25 15.21 -5.77 0.73
C LEU A 25 16.40 -5.56 1.66
N GLY A 26 17.30 -6.54 1.73
CA GLY A 26 18.52 -6.45 2.52
C GLY A 26 19.61 -7.40 2.07
N GLY A 27 20.79 -7.23 2.68
CA GLY A 27 22.02 -7.86 2.21
C GLY A 27 22.45 -7.28 0.85
N SER A 28 23.19 -8.07 0.11
CA SER A 28 23.64 -7.70 -1.24
C SER A 28 22.46 -7.71 -2.22
N VAL A 29 22.31 -6.65 -3.01
CA VAL A 29 21.26 -6.48 -4.00
C VAL A 29 21.85 -6.36 -5.40
N LYS A 30 21.53 -7.30 -6.28
CA LYS A 30 21.87 -7.22 -7.70
C LYS A 30 20.92 -6.27 -8.40
N VAL A 31 21.48 -5.29 -9.09
CA VAL A 31 20.73 -4.28 -9.85
C VAL A 31 20.88 -4.55 -11.32
N ARG A 32 19.75 -4.66 -12.04
CA ARG A 32 19.71 -4.83 -13.48
C ARG A 32 18.87 -3.74 -14.12
N ASP A 33 19.46 -3.01 -15.05
CA ASP A 33 18.75 -2.05 -15.90
C ASP A 33 17.84 -2.80 -16.87
N LEU A 34 16.54 -2.44 -16.87
CA LEU A 34 15.56 -3.11 -17.72
C LEU A 34 15.45 -2.51 -19.12
N PHE A 35 15.85 -1.26 -19.32
CA PHE A 35 15.93 -0.66 -20.66
C PHE A 35 17.17 -1.14 -21.40
N GLU A 36 18.34 -1.06 -20.75
CA GLU A 36 19.62 -1.51 -21.30
C GLU A 36 19.78 -3.04 -21.29
N LYS A 37 18.91 -3.76 -20.55
CA LYS A 37 18.89 -5.22 -20.39
C LYS A 37 20.21 -5.79 -19.87
N LYS A 38 20.97 -5.02 -19.07
CA LYS A 38 22.26 -5.38 -18.53
C LYS A 38 22.32 -5.29 -17.01
N ASP A 39 23.21 -6.06 -16.41
CA ASP A 39 23.49 -5.98 -14.99
C ASP A 39 24.37 -4.75 -14.73
N VAL A 40 23.97 -3.94 -13.76
CA VAL A 40 24.65 -2.70 -13.35
C VAL A 40 25.71 -2.98 -12.30
N GLY A 41 25.36 -3.83 -11.34
CA GLY A 41 26.26 -4.18 -10.24
C GLY A 41 25.53 -4.80 -9.06
N VAL A 42 26.27 -4.92 -7.95
CA VAL A 42 25.78 -5.38 -6.65
C VAL A 42 26.02 -4.27 -5.63
N TYR A 43 24.99 -3.93 -4.87
CA TYR A 43 24.98 -2.81 -3.93
C TYR A 43 24.45 -3.24 -2.57
N GLU A 44 24.77 -2.50 -1.52
CA GLU A 44 24.26 -2.67 -0.18
C GLU A 44 23.67 -1.36 0.34
N GLY A 45 22.59 -1.43 1.12
CA GLY A 45 21.91 -0.29 1.70
C GLY A 45 21.05 0.47 0.71
N CYS A 46 21.62 1.08 -0.31
CA CYS A 46 20.91 1.90 -1.29
C CYS A 46 21.45 1.77 -2.72
N TYR A 47 20.69 2.27 -3.68
CA TYR A 47 21.13 2.45 -5.06
C TYR A 47 20.82 3.87 -5.53
N GLU A 48 21.84 4.54 -6.08
CA GLU A 48 21.73 5.88 -6.62
C GLU A 48 21.88 5.85 -8.15
N VAL A 49 21.10 6.69 -8.83
CA VAL A 49 21.10 6.80 -10.28
C VAL A 49 20.85 8.24 -10.73
N LYS A 50 21.51 8.65 -11.80
CA LYS A 50 21.20 9.89 -12.50
C LYS A 50 20.09 9.67 -13.51
N VAL A 51 19.05 10.49 -13.40
CA VAL A 51 17.89 10.45 -14.28
C VAL A 51 17.85 11.75 -15.09
N PRO A 52 17.92 11.69 -16.42
CA PRO A 52 17.85 12.89 -17.27
C PRO A 52 16.55 13.67 -17.04
N ALA A 53 16.58 14.95 -17.46
CA ALA A 53 15.36 15.77 -17.50
C ALA A 53 14.23 15.03 -18.22
N HIS A 54 13.02 15.03 -17.65
CA HIS A 54 11.81 14.32 -18.13
C HIS A 54 12.02 12.83 -18.40
N GLY A 55 13.08 12.25 -17.82
CA GLY A 55 13.48 10.86 -18.05
C GLY A 55 12.89 9.87 -17.06
N THR A 56 12.94 8.61 -17.44
CA THR A 56 12.61 7.48 -16.56
C THR A 56 13.73 6.44 -16.63
N ARG A 57 14.01 5.81 -15.48
CA ARG A 57 14.89 4.64 -15.37
C ARG A 57 14.15 3.54 -14.64
N ILE A 58 14.26 2.30 -15.10
CA ILE A 58 13.61 1.15 -14.44
C ILE A 58 14.64 0.07 -14.18
N TYR A 59 14.70 -0.37 -12.94
CA TYR A 59 15.63 -1.39 -12.48
C TYR A 59 14.91 -2.57 -11.85
N LYS A 60 15.42 -3.76 -12.09
CA LYS A 60 15.09 -4.96 -11.33
C LYS A 60 16.14 -5.15 -10.23
N LEU A 61 15.63 -5.31 -9.02
CA LEU A 61 16.41 -5.56 -7.81
C LEU A 61 16.24 -7.02 -7.38
N ASP A 62 17.33 -7.74 -7.20
CA ASP A 62 17.34 -9.12 -6.76
C ASP A 62 18.23 -9.22 -5.51
N ALA A 63 17.60 -9.20 -4.34
CA ALA A 63 18.28 -9.14 -3.05
C ALA A 63 18.54 -10.54 -2.48
N GLU A 64 19.63 -10.64 -1.71
CA GLU A 64 19.98 -11.80 -0.91
C GLU A 64 18.94 -12.08 0.17
N LYS A 65 18.46 -11.01 0.84
CA LYS A 65 17.46 -11.07 1.90
C LYS A 65 16.22 -10.29 1.51
N ARG A 66 15.07 -10.77 1.95
CA ARG A 66 13.80 -10.07 1.84
C ARG A 66 13.14 -10.06 3.21
N TYR A 67 12.73 -8.88 3.65
CA TYR A 67 12.00 -8.71 4.90
C TYR A 67 10.50 -8.74 4.63
N GLU A 68 9.72 -9.04 5.65
CA GLU A 68 8.28 -8.85 5.62
C GLU A 68 7.98 -7.37 5.78
N ARG A 69 7.16 -6.83 4.87
CA ARG A 69 6.58 -5.52 5.08
C ARG A 69 5.61 -5.59 6.25
N ARG A 70 5.71 -4.64 7.16
CA ARG A 70 4.87 -4.57 8.36
C ARG A 70 3.89 -3.40 8.34
N VAL A 71 4.12 -2.42 7.48
CA VAL A 71 3.26 -1.24 7.32
C VAL A 71 2.73 -1.19 5.90
N TYR A 72 1.43 -1.05 5.78
CA TYR A 72 0.71 -0.96 4.51
C TYR A 72 -0.20 0.25 4.57
N GLU A 73 0.15 1.30 3.85
CA GLU A 73 -0.66 2.50 3.75
C GLU A 73 -1.94 2.23 2.94
N ALA A 74 -3.06 2.82 3.36
CA ALA A 74 -4.34 2.66 2.68
C ALA A 74 -4.32 3.25 1.27
N GLU A 75 -3.56 4.31 1.05
CA GLU A 75 -3.37 5.00 -0.22
C GLU A 75 -2.62 4.15 -1.26
N THR A 76 -1.94 3.09 -0.81
CA THR A 76 -1.27 2.13 -1.71
C THR A 76 -2.10 0.87 -1.96
N ALA A 77 -3.27 0.77 -1.33
CA ALA A 77 -4.19 -0.32 -1.52
C ALA A 77 -4.99 -0.16 -2.83
N TRP A 78 -5.65 -1.21 -3.25
CA TRP A 78 -6.55 -1.17 -4.40
C TRP A 78 -7.92 -0.65 -3.98
N LEU A 79 -8.44 0.33 -4.71
CA LEU A 79 -9.82 0.81 -4.64
C LEU A 79 -10.56 0.37 -5.90
N ASP A 80 -11.50 -0.54 -5.75
CA ASP A 80 -12.15 -1.21 -6.88
C ASP A 80 -13.00 -0.24 -7.73
N ALA A 81 -13.70 0.67 -7.06
CA ALA A 81 -14.58 1.66 -7.70
C ALA A 81 -13.87 2.99 -8.05
N TYR A 82 -12.55 3.11 -7.87
CA TYR A 82 -11.83 4.38 -8.06
C TYR A 82 -11.95 4.94 -9.48
N GLN A 83 -12.02 4.10 -10.49
CA GLN A 83 -12.17 4.52 -11.89
C GLN A 83 -13.54 5.17 -12.17
N GLU A 84 -14.57 4.79 -11.43
CA GLU A 84 -15.90 5.36 -11.56
C GLU A 84 -15.92 6.80 -11.05
N LEU A 85 -15.13 7.13 -10.04
CA LEU A 85 -14.96 8.47 -9.52
C LEU A 85 -14.36 9.43 -10.56
N LEU A 86 -13.38 8.98 -11.34
CA LEU A 86 -12.76 9.82 -12.38
C LEU A 86 -13.74 10.22 -13.48
N ASN A 87 -14.77 9.42 -13.70
CA ASN A 87 -15.78 9.64 -14.74
C ASN A 87 -17.07 10.28 -14.21
N ASN A 88 -17.36 10.10 -12.93
CA ASN A 88 -18.60 10.57 -12.31
C ASN A 88 -18.31 11.00 -10.86
N GLN A 89 -18.18 12.28 -10.64
CA GLN A 89 -17.84 12.89 -9.34
C GLN A 89 -18.96 12.74 -8.27
N THR A 90 -19.78 11.72 -8.36
CA THR A 90 -20.70 11.39 -7.27
C THR A 90 -19.91 10.76 -6.13
N ALA A 91 -20.15 11.22 -4.92
CA ALA A 91 -19.47 10.83 -3.69
C ALA A 91 -19.79 9.38 -3.22
N GLU A 92 -19.84 8.42 -4.12
CA GLU A 92 -20.19 7.03 -3.82
C GLU A 92 -19.04 6.05 -4.00
N THR A 93 -17.85 6.55 -4.34
CA THR A 93 -16.67 5.73 -4.59
C THR A 93 -15.51 6.14 -3.71
N GLY A 94 -14.71 5.17 -3.28
CA GLY A 94 -13.52 5.41 -2.46
C GLY A 94 -12.52 6.31 -3.17
N ILE A 95 -11.94 7.24 -2.44
CA ILE A 95 -10.93 8.18 -2.92
C ILE A 95 -9.72 8.25 -1.99
N TYR A 96 -8.61 8.74 -2.52
CA TYR A 96 -7.47 9.14 -1.72
C TYR A 96 -7.56 10.65 -1.44
N GLU A 97 -7.42 11.04 -0.18
CA GLU A 97 -7.54 12.41 0.28
C GLU A 97 -6.29 12.84 1.03
N GLU A 98 -5.85 14.09 0.84
CA GLU A 98 -4.81 14.68 1.67
C GLU A 98 -5.30 14.81 3.12
N ALA A 99 -4.44 14.40 4.06
CA ALA A 99 -4.75 14.42 5.49
C ALA A 99 -3.44 14.50 6.31
N ASP A 100 -3.05 15.70 6.67
CA ASP A 100 -1.81 16.00 7.40
C ASP A 100 -1.74 15.38 8.80
N TYR A 101 -2.89 14.94 9.33
CA TYR A 101 -3.02 14.21 10.59
C TYR A 101 -2.90 12.68 10.44
N CYS A 102 -2.65 12.18 9.23
CA CYS A 102 -2.42 10.77 8.92
C CYS A 102 -0.96 10.47 8.59
N SER A 103 -0.54 9.22 8.71
CA SER A 103 0.72 8.75 8.18
C SER A 103 0.80 9.00 6.67
N GLY A 104 1.98 9.39 6.19
CA GLY A 104 2.14 9.70 4.76
C GLY A 104 1.42 10.97 4.27
N GLY A 105 0.67 11.67 5.14
CA GLY A 105 -0.07 12.88 4.78
C GLY A 105 -1.35 12.63 3.98
N ALA A 106 -1.85 11.40 3.95
CA ALA A 106 -3.03 11.05 3.18
C ALA A 106 -3.89 9.97 3.87
N LYS A 107 -5.07 9.71 3.32
CA LYS A 107 -5.99 8.65 3.74
C LYS A 107 -6.82 8.14 2.57
N ALA A 108 -7.33 6.92 2.66
CA ALA A 108 -8.41 6.43 1.80
C ALA A 108 -9.76 6.68 2.51
N GLY A 109 -10.69 7.32 1.81
CA GLY A 109 -11.99 7.68 2.34
C GLY A 109 -13.16 7.30 1.43
N TRP A 110 -14.39 7.58 1.88
CA TRP A 110 -15.64 7.32 1.15
C TRP A 110 -15.84 5.85 0.74
N LEU A 111 -15.45 4.95 1.61
CA LEU A 111 -15.52 3.51 1.39
C LEU A 111 -16.85 2.91 1.86
N GLY A 112 -17.34 1.89 1.16
CA GLY A 112 -18.58 1.19 1.50
C GLY A 112 -19.76 1.53 0.61
N ARG A 113 -20.99 1.15 1.04
CA ARG A 113 -22.28 1.30 0.33
C ARG A 113 -22.42 0.56 -1.00
N SER A 114 -21.41 -0.20 -1.39
CA SER A 114 -21.44 -0.99 -2.62
C SER A 114 -20.48 -2.17 -2.49
N GLU A 115 -20.81 -3.27 -3.16
CA GLU A 115 -19.92 -4.44 -3.25
C GLU A 115 -18.59 -4.12 -3.95
N LYS A 116 -18.57 -3.11 -4.81
CA LYS A 116 -17.38 -2.66 -5.52
C LYS A 116 -16.60 -1.57 -4.78
N ASN A 117 -17.20 -0.88 -3.81
CA ASN A 117 -16.54 0.21 -3.10
C ASN A 117 -15.84 -0.30 -1.85
N ASN A 118 -14.79 -1.08 -2.06
CA ASN A 118 -13.94 -1.67 -1.04
C ASN A 118 -12.49 -1.22 -1.19
N LEU A 119 -11.69 -1.49 -0.17
CA LEU A 119 -10.26 -1.24 -0.14
C LEU A 119 -9.54 -2.58 0.10
N GLU A 120 -8.58 -2.93 -0.76
CA GLU A 120 -7.89 -4.20 -0.69
C GLU A 120 -6.37 -4.07 -0.81
N TRP A 121 -5.64 -4.56 0.17
CA TRP A 121 -4.21 -4.81 0.06
C TRP A 121 -3.98 -6.19 -0.58
N ARG A 122 -3.48 -6.20 -1.82
CA ARG A 122 -3.32 -7.43 -2.64
C ARG A 122 -1.97 -8.13 -2.51
N ASN A 123 -1.02 -7.52 -1.81
CA ASN A 123 0.36 -8.02 -1.72
C ASN A 123 0.86 -8.08 -0.28
N VAL A 124 0.02 -8.55 0.63
CA VAL A 124 0.42 -8.78 2.02
C VAL A 124 1.25 -10.06 2.08
N CYS A 125 2.57 -9.91 2.25
CA CYS A 125 3.49 -11.04 2.25
C CYS A 125 3.75 -11.53 3.66
N SER A 126 3.50 -12.82 3.89
CA SER A 126 3.92 -13.54 5.08
C SER A 126 5.03 -14.55 4.73
N LYS A 127 6.13 -14.52 5.45
CA LYS A 127 7.26 -15.43 5.23
C LYS A 127 6.95 -16.86 5.62
N ASP A 128 6.31 -17.03 6.74
CA ASP A 128 6.13 -18.35 7.37
C ASP A 128 4.65 -18.77 7.44
N GLY A 129 3.72 -17.84 7.30
CA GLY A 129 2.30 -18.05 7.55
C GLY A 129 1.97 -18.07 9.04
N GLY A 130 0.70 -18.34 9.38
CA GLY A 130 0.24 -18.43 10.76
C GLY A 130 -0.45 -17.18 11.27
N GLU A 131 -0.47 -17.01 12.59
CA GLU A 131 -1.17 -15.95 13.28
C GLU A 131 -0.38 -14.64 13.28
N TYR A 132 -1.06 -13.55 12.94
CA TYR A 132 -0.53 -12.18 12.92
C TYR A 132 -1.48 -11.22 13.66
N THR A 133 -0.91 -10.18 14.24
CA THR A 133 -1.68 -9.04 14.77
C THR A 133 -1.84 -8.00 13.66
N LEU A 134 -3.09 -7.70 13.29
CA LEU A 134 -3.44 -6.58 12.43
C LEU A 134 -3.80 -5.37 13.28
N ASN A 135 -3.06 -4.28 13.12
CA ASN A 135 -3.39 -2.97 13.66
C ASN A 135 -3.96 -2.11 12.53
N LEU A 136 -5.26 -1.89 12.56
CA LEU A 136 -5.98 -1.09 11.59
C LEU A 136 -6.16 0.33 12.12
N THR A 137 -5.47 1.31 11.55
CA THR A 137 -5.70 2.72 11.83
C THR A 137 -6.83 3.25 10.97
N TYR A 138 -7.80 3.88 11.60
CA TYR A 138 -9.04 4.35 10.97
C TYR A 138 -9.49 5.69 11.54
N ILE A 139 -10.38 6.36 10.79
CA ILE A 139 -11.00 7.62 11.17
C ILE A 139 -12.49 7.55 10.85
N THR A 140 -13.33 7.81 11.83
CA THR A 140 -14.78 7.99 11.63
C THR A 140 -15.39 8.81 12.76
N GLY A 141 -16.17 9.82 12.41
CA GLY A 141 -16.85 10.69 13.39
C GLY A 141 -18.14 10.08 13.97
N GLU A 142 -18.56 8.96 13.44
CA GLU A 142 -19.75 8.22 13.89
C GLU A 142 -19.45 6.72 13.96
N THR A 143 -20.34 5.95 14.59
CA THR A 143 -20.16 4.50 14.64
C THR A 143 -20.47 3.87 13.28
N ARG A 144 -19.46 3.26 12.68
CA ARG A 144 -19.55 2.57 11.40
C ARG A 144 -19.09 1.12 11.51
N LYS A 145 -19.63 0.26 10.64
CA LYS A 145 -19.21 -1.14 10.55
C LYS A 145 -18.26 -1.33 9.39
N VAL A 146 -17.23 -2.14 9.60
CA VAL A 146 -16.34 -2.61 8.56
C VAL A 146 -16.16 -4.12 8.68
N ASN A 147 -16.28 -4.83 7.58
CA ASN A 147 -15.98 -6.25 7.49
C ASN A 147 -14.53 -6.43 7.04
N ILE A 148 -13.80 -7.28 7.74
CA ILE A 148 -12.43 -7.66 7.44
C ILE A 148 -12.46 -8.99 6.73
N VAL A 149 -11.95 -9.01 5.50
CA VAL A 149 -11.87 -10.20 4.65
C VAL A 149 -10.39 -10.53 4.42
N VAL A 150 -10.00 -11.75 4.71
CA VAL A 150 -8.63 -12.24 4.48
C VAL A 150 -8.67 -13.39 3.50
N ASN A 151 -7.94 -13.27 2.39
CA ASN A 151 -7.89 -14.29 1.34
C ASN A 151 -9.29 -14.73 0.81
N GLY A 152 -10.24 -13.77 0.78
CA GLY A 152 -11.61 -14.01 0.31
C GLY A 152 -12.58 -14.51 1.38
N GLU A 153 -12.14 -14.74 2.62
CA GLU A 153 -12.99 -15.17 3.73
C GLU A 153 -13.23 -13.99 4.71
N GLU A 154 -14.50 -13.69 5.01
CA GLU A 154 -14.84 -12.72 6.05
C GLU A 154 -14.51 -13.32 7.42
N ILE A 155 -13.55 -12.71 8.11
CA ILE A 155 -13.06 -13.19 9.39
C ILE A 155 -13.69 -12.46 10.59
N GLN A 156 -14.06 -11.19 10.43
CA GLN A 156 -14.59 -10.37 11.48
C GLN A 156 -15.31 -9.13 10.95
N SER A 157 -16.38 -8.72 11.65
CA SER A 157 -17.04 -7.43 11.49
C SER A 157 -16.75 -6.56 12.71
N LEU A 158 -16.19 -5.37 12.48
CA LEU A 158 -15.85 -4.41 13.52
C LEU A 158 -16.84 -3.25 13.53
N SER A 159 -17.19 -2.77 14.72
CA SER A 159 -17.94 -1.53 14.91
C SER A 159 -16.99 -0.47 15.42
N LEU A 160 -16.68 0.52 14.58
CA LEU A 160 -15.61 1.48 14.78
C LEU A 160 -16.16 2.89 15.01
N ASN A 161 -15.55 3.62 15.94
CA ASN A 161 -15.78 5.04 16.18
C ASN A 161 -14.49 5.66 16.72
N SER A 162 -13.91 6.60 16.01
CA SER A 162 -12.70 7.28 16.46
C SER A 162 -12.97 8.54 17.29
N GLY A 163 -14.22 9.01 17.31
CA GLY A 163 -14.63 10.18 18.05
C GLY A 163 -14.56 11.49 17.26
N GLY A 164 -14.17 11.45 15.99
CA GLY A 164 -14.14 12.62 15.10
C GLY A 164 -13.56 12.32 13.74
N TRP A 165 -13.84 13.18 12.77
CA TRP A 165 -13.43 13.01 11.37
C TRP A 165 -11.94 13.28 11.11
N ASN A 166 -11.21 13.80 12.10
CA ASN A 166 -9.78 14.10 12.00
C ASN A 166 -8.99 13.46 13.16
N ILE A 167 -9.57 12.45 13.82
CA ILE A 167 -8.97 11.79 14.98
C ILE A 167 -8.64 10.34 14.59
N PRO A 168 -7.39 10.02 14.27
CA PRO A 168 -6.97 8.64 14.03
C PRO A 168 -7.09 7.78 15.29
N LYS A 169 -7.55 6.56 15.12
CA LYS A 169 -7.61 5.54 16.18
C LYS A 169 -7.24 4.18 15.61
N THR A 170 -6.72 3.29 16.42
CA THR A 170 -6.30 1.95 16.00
C THR A 170 -7.21 0.89 16.61
N ALA A 171 -7.71 0.00 15.77
CA ALA A 171 -8.31 -1.27 16.16
C ALA A 171 -7.29 -2.38 15.98
N THR A 172 -7.24 -3.31 16.93
CA THR A 172 -6.31 -4.45 16.92
C THR A 172 -7.09 -5.74 16.86
N LEU A 173 -6.72 -6.62 15.94
CA LEU A 173 -7.32 -7.94 15.79
C LEU A 173 -6.28 -8.99 15.37
N THR A 174 -6.59 -10.25 15.61
CA THR A 174 -5.76 -11.38 15.14
C THR A 174 -6.28 -11.88 13.81
N ILE A 175 -5.37 -12.13 12.86
CA ILE A 175 -5.63 -12.70 11.55
C ILE A 175 -4.72 -13.88 11.29
N ASN A 176 -5.14 -14.80 10.43
CA ASN A 176 -4.29 -15.88 9.93
C ASN A 176 -3.90 -15.61 8.49
N LEU A 177 -2.61 -15.65 8.20
CA LEU A 177 -2.06 -15.49 6.86
C LEU A 177 -1.46 -16.81 6.37
N HIS A 178 -1.62 -17.09 5.09
CA HIS A 178 -0.88 -18.17 4.43
C HIS A 178 0.57 -17.75 4.20
N LYS A 179 1.47 -18.72 4.15
CA LYS A 179 2.83 -18.47 3.68
C LYS A 179 2.81 -17.95 2.25
N GLY A 180 3.47 -16.82 2.02
CA GLY A 180 3.51 -16.16 0.71
C GLY A 180 2.63 -14.93 0.64
N VAL A 181 1.94 -14.74 -0.47
CA VAL A 181 1.10 -13.56 -0.74
C VAL A 181 -0.32 -13.78 -0.26
N ASN A 182 -0.84 -12.79 0.43
CA ASN A 182 -2.21 -12.74 0.96
C ASN A 182 -2.91 -11.47 0.50
N THR A 183 -4.24 -11.46 0.62
CA THR A 183 -5.07 -10.28 0.47
C THR A 183 -5.75 -9.95 1.80
N ILE A 184 -5.89 -8.66 2.09
CA ILE A 184 -6.71 -8.16 3.20
C ILE A 184 -7.61 -7.09 2.62
N MET A 185 -8.92 -7.27 2.73
CA MET A 185 -9.93 -6.35 2.22
C MET A 185 -10.80 -5.79 3.34
N LEU A 186 -11.11 -4.52 3.24
CA LEU A 186 -12.12 -3.83 4.04
C LEU A 186 -13.34 -3.59 3.16
N CYS A 187 -14.52 -3.99 3.62
CA CYS A 187 -15.77 -3.82 2.85
C CYS A 187 -17.00 -3.65 3.74
N ASN A 188 -18.00 -2.98 3.22
CA ASN A 188 -19.37 -2.95 3.73
C ASN A 188 -20.32 -2.54 2.60
N SER A 189 -20.98 -3.49 1.98
CA SER A 189 -21.87 -3.23 0.82
C SER A 189 -23.14 -2.44 1.18
N ASN A 190 -23.54 -2.42 2.44
CA ASN A 190 -24.81 -1.86 2.89
C ASN A 190 -24.70 -0.45 3.48
N ALA A 191 -23.53 -0.04 3.93
CA ALA A 191 -23.32 1.24 4.61
C ALA A 191 -21.89 1.76 4.39
N TRP A 192 -21.66 3.04 4.69
CA TRP A 192 -20.32 3.60 4.79
C TRP A 192 -19.50 2.89 5.89
N MET A 193 -18.21 2.66 5.61
CA MET A 193 -17.23 2.18 6.60
C MET A 193 -16.47 3.34 7.23
#